data_df6ae1f264455d95069f40eaf7fa66d6
#
_entry.id   df6ae1f264455d95069f40eaf7fa66d6
#
_cell.length_a   1.000
_cell.length_b   1.000
_cell.length_c   1.000
_cell.angle_alpha   90.00
_cell.angle_beta   90.00
_cell.angle_gamma   90.00
#
_symmetry.space_group_name_H-M   'P 1'
#
loop_
_entity.id
_entity.type
_entity.pdbx_description
1 polymer ?
#
loop_
_entity_poly.entity_id
_entity_poly.type
_entity_poly.pdbx_seq_one_letter_code
_entity_poly.pdbx_strand_id
1 'polypeptide(L)'
;MNFSIHPAEYASVIKDSQSLSIGDLSFKYSPWKRPVLGLSVAVNYGNAVARNLFKRRCRELFKINFASKNLLIAIIVRPLKKDILYVDMENAFNELYDKISN
;
A
#
# COMPACT_ATOMS: atom_id res chain seq x y z
N MET A 1 5.32 9.43 -12.91
CA MET A 1 6.39 8.98 -12.02
C MET A 1 6.04 7.61 -11.45
N ASN A 2 7.00 6.70 -11.39
CA ASN A 2 6.76 5.33 -10.96
C ASN A 2 7.17 5.16 -9.50
N PHE A 3 6.21 4.81 -8.64
CA PHE A 3 6.45 4.59 -7.22
C PHE A 3 6.54 3.11 -6.85
N SER A 4 6.60 2.21 -7.84
CA SER A 4 6.66 0.78 -7.56
C SER A 4 7.96 0.40 -6.88
N ILE A 5 7.87 -0.54 -5.94
CA ILE A 5 9.07 -1.14 -5.33
C ILE A 5 9.75 -1.99 -6.39
N HIS A 6 11.05 -1.77 -6.59
CA HIS A 6 11.82 -2.59 -7.51
C HIS A 6 11.90 -4.03 -6.96
N PRO A 7 11.76 -5.08 -7.80
CA PRO A 7 11.80 -6.46 -7.32
C PRO A 7 13.00 -6.79 -6.42
N ALA A 8 14.16 -6.21 -6.70
CA ALA A 8 15.36 -6.43 -5.91
C ALA A 8 15.29 -5.80 -4.50
N GLU A 9 14.35 -4.89 -4.26
CA GLU A 9 14.23 -4.17 -2.99
C GLU A 9 13.23 -4.82 -2.02
N TYR A 10 12.38 -5.73 -2.49
CA TYR A 10 11.32 -6.32 -1.65
C TYR A 10 11.85 -6.97 -0.38
N ALA A 11 12.90 -7.76 -0.49
CA ALA A 11 13.47 -8.46 0.66
C ALA A 11 13.94 -7.47 1.74
N SER A 12 14.59 -6.39 1.31
CA SER A 12 15.08 -5.36 2.23
C SER A 12 13.94 -4.60 2.90
N VAL A 13 12.88 -4.29 2.14
CA VAL A 13 11.71 -3.60 2.69
C VAL A 13 11.03 -4.48 3.74
N ILE A 14 10.80 -5.76 3.43
CA ILE A 14 10.11 -6.68 4.32
C ILE A 14 10.91 -6.94 5.59
N LYS A 15 12.21 -7.05 5.48
CA LYS A 15 13.10 -7.42 6.60
C LYS A 15 12.92 -6.50 7.81
N ASP A 16 12.83 -5.19 7.59
CA ASP A 16 12.77 -4.22 8.67
C ASP A 16 11.39 -3.56 8.78
N SER A 17 10.37 -4.16 8.16
CA SER A 17 9.04 -3.58 8.14
C SER A 17 8.27 -3.84 9.41
N GLN A 18 7.40 -2.89 9.76
CA GLN A 18 6.35 -3.08 10.74
C GLN A 18 5.08 -3.49 10.01
N SER A 19 4.24 -4.30 10.65
CA SER A 19 2.97 -4.76 10.08
C SER A 19 1.81 -4.16 10.85
N LEU A 20 0.78 -3.74 10.12
CA LEU A 20 -0.40 -3.14 10.71
C LEU A 20 -1.61 -3.46 9.84
N SER A 21 -2.68 -3.95 10.44
CA SER A 21 -3.94 -4.17 9.73
C SER A 21 -4.91 -3.04 10.11
N ILE A 22 -5.47 -2.39 9.10
CA ILE A 22 -6.45 -1.32 9.28
C ILE A 22 -7.63 -1.63 8.38
N GLY A 23 -8.81 -1.81 8.98
CA GLY A 23 -9.99 -2.21 8.22
C GLY A 23 -9.72 -3.50 7.46
N ASP A 24 -9.93 -3.47 6.16
CA ASP A 24 -9.78 -4.64 5.31
C ASP A 24 -8.45 -4.70 4.57
N LEU A 25 -7.48 -3.90 5.00
CA LEU A 25 -6.15 -3.86 4.40
C LEU A 25 -5.07 -4.23 5.40
N SER A 26 -4.06 -4.95 4.93
CA SER A 26 -2.85 -5.21 5.67
C SER A 26 -1.73 -4.38 5.08
N PHE A 27 -1.00 -3.66 5.92
CA PHE A 27 0.12 -2.84 5.52
C PHE A 27 1.41 -3.35 6.13
N LYS A 28 2.48 -3.39 5.33
CA LYS A 28 3.84 -3.50 5.84
C LYS A 28 4.54 -2.21 5.45
N TYR A 29 5.23 -1.58 6.39
CA TYR A 29 5.90 -0.31 6.09
C TYR A 29 7.23 -0.20 6.80
N SER A 30 8.15 0.52 6.18
CA SER A 30 9.46 0.81 6.77
C SER A 30 9.99 2.13 6.19
N PRO A 31 10.89 2.80 6.93
CA PRO A 31 11.58 3.97 6.35
C PRO A 31 12.30 3.57 5.07
N TRP A 32 12.32 4.46 4.10
CA TRP A 32 12.97 4.18 2.83
C TRP A 32 13.55 5.47 2.25
N LYS A 33 14.39 5.34 1.22
CA LYS A 33 15.07 6.48 0.60
C LYS A 33 14.19 7.29 -0.34
N ARG A 34 13.02 6.79 -0.68
CA ARG A 34 12.02 7.46 -1.52
C ARG A 34 10.65 6.83 -1.26
N PRO A 35 9.56 7.52 -1.59
CA PRO A 35 8.24 6.90 -1.46
C PRO A 35 8.07 5.79 -2.49
N VAL A 36 7.80 4.57 -2.02
CA VAL A 36 7.58 3.41 -2.90
C VAL A 36 6.42 2.57 -2.40
N LEU A 37 5.70 1.96 -3.33
CA LEU A 37 4.52 1.16 -3.05
C LEU A 37 4.67 -0.23 -3.68
N GLY A 38 4.43 -1.26 -2.88
CA GLY A 38 4.29 -2.64 -3.34
C GLY A 38 2.87 -3.11 -3.12
N LEU A 39 2.39 -3.98 -4.00
CA LEU A 39 1.04 -4.51 -3.95
C LEU A 39 1.10 -6.03 -4.00
N SER A 40 0.50 -6.68 -2.99
CA SER A 40 0.45 -8.13 -2.89
C SER A 40 -1.01 -8.56 -3.02
N VAL A 41 -1.44 -8.88 -4.26
CA VAL A 41 -2.82 -9.26 -4.53
C VAL A 41 -2.85 -10.68 -5.09
N ALA A 42 -3.42 -11.60 -4.32
CA ALA A 42 -3.48 -13.00 -4.71
C ALA A 42 -4.41 -13.20 -5.92
N VAL A 43 -4.13 -14.25 -6.71
CA VAL A 43 -4.94 -14.58 -7.88
C VAL A 43 -6.41 -14.81 -7.50
N ASN A 44 -6.65 -15.39 -6.34
CA ASN A 44 -8.01 -15.69 -5.87
C ASN A 44 -8.76 -14.45 -5.37
N TYR A 45 -8.12 -13.27 -5.35
CA TYR A 45 -8.83 -12.03 -5.01
C TYR A 45 -10.00 -11.76 -5.97
N GLY A 46 -9.81 -12.09 -7.25
CA GLY A 46 -10.81 -11.88 -8.27
C GLY A 46 -10.18 -12.00 -9.65
N ASN A 47 -10.93 -11.66 -10.69
CA ASN A 47 -10.41 -11.68 -12.05
C ASN A 47 -9.43 -10.51 -12.27
N ALA A 48 -8.82 -10.48 -13.46
CA ALA A 48 -7.81 -9.46 -13.77
C ALA A 48 -8.35 -8.04 -13.64
N VAL A 49 -9.61 -7.81 -14.02
CA VAL A 49 -10.23 -6.49 -13.93
C VAL A 49 -10.34 -6.05 -12.48
N ALA A 50 -10.82 -6.94 -11.61
CA ALA A 50 -10.95 -6.64 -10.17
C ALA A 50 -9.60 -6.38 -9.52
N ARG A 51 -8.59 -7.21 -9.83
CA ARG A 51 -7.24 -7.01 -9.30
C ARG A 51 -6.63 -5.70 -9.76
N ASN A 52 -6.78 -5.36 -11.02
CA ASN A 52 -6.24 -4.12 -11.57
C ASN A 52 -6.93 -2.89 -10.98
N LEU A 53 -8.24 -2.96 -10.74
CA LEU A 53 -8.97 -1.87 -10.11
C LEU A 53 -8.45 -1.63 -8.68
N PHE A 54 -8.27 -2.70 -7.91
CA PHE A 54 -7.73 -2.60 -6.56
C PHE A 54 -6.35 -1.95 -6.58
N LYS A 55 -5.47 -2.41 -7.47
CA LYS A 55 -4.11 -1.87 -7.58
C LYS A 55 -4.11 -0.39 -7.97
N ARG A 56 -4.96 -0.02 -8.91
CA ARG A 56 -5.08 1.38 -9.34
C ARG A 56 -5.52 2.28 -8.20
N ARG A 57 -6.50 1.83 -7.42
CA ARG A 57 -6.99 2.59 -6.25
C ARG A 57 -5.91 2.76 -5.20
N CYS A 58 -5.14 1.70 -4.94
CA CYS A 58 -4.02 1.79 -4.00
C CYS A 58 -2.97 2.78 -4.47
N ARG A 59 -2.62 2.76 -5.75
CA ARG A 59 -1.62 3.70 -6.29
C ARG A 59 -2.10 5.15 -6.15
N GLU A 60 -3.37 5.39 -6.41
CA GLU A 60 -3.96 6.72 -6.29
C GLU A 60 -3.93 7.23 -4.85
N LEU A 61 -4.35 6.39 -3.91
CA LEU A 61 -4.36 6.73 -2.49
C LEU A 61 -2.95 6.91 -1.94
N PHE A 62 -2.01 6.08 -2.38
CA PHE A 62 -0.62 6.22 -2.00
C PHE A 62 -0.05 7.55 -2.50
N LYS A 63 -0.34 7.89 -3.73
CA LYS A 63 0.11 9.15 -4.32
C LYS A 63 -0.40 10.35 -3.53
N ILE A 64 -1.69 10.36 -3.21
CA ILE A 64 -2.33 11.46 -2.48
C ILE A 64 -1.77 11.59 -1.06
N ASN A 65 -1.63 10.48 -0.35
CA ASN A 65 -1.31 10.51 1.08
C ASN A 65 0.19 10.51 1.38
N PHE A 66 1.01 9.95 0.51
CA PHE A 66 2.43 9.73 0.80
C PHE A 66 3.36 10.33 -0.24
N ALA A 67 3.19 9.96 -1.51
CA ALA A 67 4.13 10.39 -2.55
C ALA A 67 4.08 11.91 -2.80
N SER A 68 2.90 12.51 -2.80
CA SER A 68 2.75 13.95 -2.99
C SER A 68 3.41 14.77 -1.88
N LYS A 69 3.58 14.16 -0.71
CA LYS A 69 4.22 14.78 0.45
C LYS A 69 5.68 14.39 0.57
N ASN A 70 6.20 13.66 -0.40
CA ASN A 70 7.57 13.16 -0.45
C ASN A 70 7.99 12.45 0.84
N LEU A 71 7.11 11.62 1.40
CA LEU A 71 7.43 10.85 2.59
C LEU A 71 8.37 9.70 2.22
N LEU A 72 9.48 9.59 2.95
CA LEU A 72 10.52 8.61 2.66
C LEU A 72 10.16 7.27 3.30
N ILE A 73 9.22 6.57 2.67
CA ILE A 73 8.64 5.35 3.23
C ILE A 73 8.36 4.33 2.11
N ALA A 74 8.53 3.06 2.46
CA ALA A 74 8.11 1.95 1.62
C ALA A 74 6.87 1.32 2.26
N ILE A 75 5.83 1.10 1.46
CA ILE A 75 4.58 0.49 1.93
C ILE A 75 4.22 -0.67 1.02
N ILE A 76 3.88 -1.81 1.60
CA ILE A 76 3.34 -2.96 0.87
C ILE A 76 1.92 -3.19 1.36
N VAL A 77 0.96 -3.21 0.44
CA VAL A 77 -0.46 -3.35 0.74
C VAL A 77 -0.97 -4.71 0.27
N ARG A 78 -1.75 -5.37 1.13
CA ARG A 78 -2.42 -6.62 0.80
C ARG A 78 -3.89 -6.53 1.23
N PRO A 79 -4.84 -6.87 0.34
CA PRO A 79 -6.25 -6.90 0.75
C PRO A 79 -6.52 -8.12 1.64
N LEU A 80 -7.36 -7.93 2.66
CA LEU A 80 -7.76 -9.01 3.58
C LEU A 80 -9.09 -9.63 3.20
N LYS A 81 -9.82 -9.02 2.27
CA LYS A 81 -11.07 -9.56 1.73
C LYS A 81 -11.26 -9.07 0.30
N LYS A 82 -12.28 -9.61 -0.38
CA LYS A 82 -12.67 -9.19 -1.73
C LYS A 82 -13.62 -7.99 -1.66
N ASP A 83 -13.75 -7.29 -2.78
CA ASP A 83 -14.77 -6.25 -2.97
C ASP A 83 -14.75 -5.16 -1.91
N ILE A 84 -13.55 -4.67 -1.59
CA ILE A 84 -13.39 -3.59 -0.62
C ILE A 84 -13.88 -2.29 -1.24
N LEU A 85 -14.76 -1.57 -0.54
CA LEU A 85 -15.27 -0.28 -1.01
C LEU A 85 -14.14 0.74 -1.02
N TYR A 86 -14.17 1.64 -2.01
CA TYR A 86 -13.16 2.68 -2.13
C TYR A 86 -13.06 3.55 -0.86
N VAL A 87 -14.21 3.89 -0.27
CA VAL A 87 -14.22 4.70 0.95
C VAL A 87 -13.51 4.00 2.10
N ASP A 88 -13.62 2.68 2.19
CA ASP A 88 -12.94 1.90 3.23
C ASP A 88 -11.44 1.88 2.99
N MET A 89 -11.01 1.79 1.73
CA MET A 89 -9.60 1.88 1.36
C MET A 89 -9.05 3.26 1.70
N GLU A 90 -9.79 4.31 1.36
CA GLU A 90 -9.40 5.69 1.63
C GLU A 90 -9.22 5.91 3.13
N ASN A 91 -10.18 5.45 3.93
CA ASN A 91 -10.10 5.57 5.38
C ASN A 91 -8.89 4.83 5.94
N ALA A 92 -8.58 3.64 5.41
CA ALA A 92 -7.43 2.86 5.86
C ALA A 92 -6.11 3.58 5.55
N PHE A 93 -5.97 4.13 4.35
CA PHE A 93 -4.78 4.88 3.97
C PHE A 93 -4.62 6.15 4.81
N ASN A 94 -5.72 6.86 5.06
CA ASN A 94 -5.69 8.06 5.90
C ASN A 94 -5.26 7.73 7.33
N GLU A 95 -5.78 6.64 7.89
CA GLU A 95 -5.42 6.21 9.23
C GLU A 95 -3.96 5.78 9.31
N LEU A 96 -3.46 5.08 8.29
CA LEU A 96 -2.05 4.71 8.22
C LEU A 96 -1.17 5.95 8.20
N TYR A 97 -1.53 6.95 7.39
CA TYR A 97 -0.80 8.21 7.33
C TYR A 97 -0.74 8.88 8.71
N ASP A 98 -1.87 8.94 9.41
CA ASP A 98 -1.93 9.56 10.73
C ASP A 98 -1.02 8.84 11.73
N LYS A 99 -0.99 7.51 11.70
CA LYS A 99 -0.14 6.73 12.59
C LYS A 99 1.34 6.91 12.30
N ILE A 100 1.71 7.03 11.03
CA ILE A 100 3.10 7.20 10.62
C ILE A 100 3.57 8.63 10.89
N SER A 101 2.69 9.61 10.75
CA SER A 101 3.04 11.04 10.87
C SER A 101 3.11 11.53 12.31
N ASN A 102 2.62 10.76 13.25
CA ASN A 102 2.60 11.17 14.66
C ASN A 102 3.82 10.66 15.42
#